data_841a4dc5ce93930bea841a54af2f0154
#
_entry.id   841a4dc5ce93930bea841a54af2f0154
#
_cell.length_a   1.000
_cell.length_b   1.000
_cell.length_c   1.000
_cell.angle_alpha   90.00
_cell.angle_beta   90.00
_cell.angle_gamma   90.00
#
_symmetry.space_group_name_H-M   'P 1'
#
loop_
_entity.id
_entity.type
_entity.pdbx_description
1 polymer ?
#
loop_
_entity_poly.entity_id
_entity_poly.type
_entity_poly.pdbx_seq_one_letter_code
_entity_poly.pdbx_strand_id
1 'polypeptide(L)'
;MKYEPHEYQRYAINYIEDHPFAAVLLDMGLGKTSITLTAIADLLFDSFEVHKVLVIAPLRVARDTWSAELQKWDQLHHLTYSVAVGSEAERKAALTKKADIYIINRENVQWLIEKSKLPFDYDMIVVDELSSFKNHQSKRFKALMQVRPRIKRVVGLTGTPASNGLMDLWAEFKVIDMGKRLGRFITYYRQEYFVPDAMNGQIVYSYRPKPGAEQAIYRKISDITISMKSTDHLKMPELISSEYKVYLSPNEQDAYDEMKKQFILDLPDGEISAANAAALSGKLSQMANGAIYDDAGNTVPIHEQKLDALEDIIESANGKPLLVVYWYQHDLERIMKRLHDRHIPFSKLDKADSIRRWNNGEIPVALIHPASAGHGLNLQTGGNTIVWFGLTWSLEPYSQTIARLWRQGQTAETVVVQHIVTDGTIDEQILRALKAKDKTQSALIAAVKASLKI
;
A
#
# COMPACT_ATOMS: atom_id res chain seq x y z
N MET A 1 -10.26 -11.18 24.51
CA MET A 1 -11.60 -11.27 23.86
C MET A 1 -11.70 -12.62 23.16
N LYS A 2 -12.85 -13.31 23.26
CA LYS A 2 -13.07 -14.56 22.53
C LYS A 2 -13.06 -14.28 21.02
N TYR A 3 -12.29 -15.06 20.26
CA TYR A 3 -12.26 -14.97 18.79
C TYR A 3 -13.28 -15.95 18.22
N GLU A 4 -14.21 -15.42 17.45
CA GLU A 4 -15.17 -16.22 16.69
C GLU A 4 -14.97 -15.90 15.20
N PRO A 5 -14.21 -16.73 14.46
CA PRO A 5 -13.92 -16.46 13.06
C PRO A 5 -15.19 -16.56 12.21
N HIS A 6 -15.38 -15.57 11.34
CA HIS A 6 -16.36 -15.67 10.25
C HIS A 6 -16.02 -16.86 9.34
N GLU A 7 -16.98 -17.32 8.57
CA GLU A 7 -16.76 -18.46 7.64
C GLU A 7 -15.60 -18.23 6.67
N TYR A 8 -15.51 -17.04 6.11
CA TYR A 8 -14.39 -16.69 5.23
C TYR A 8 -13.03 -16.66 5.95
N GLN A 9 -13.00 -16.28 7.22
CA GLN A 9 -11.78 -16.31 8.04
C GLN A 9 -11.37 -17.75 8.33
N ARG A 10 -12.32 -18.59 8.69
CA ARG A 10 -12.08 -20.03 8.90
C ARG A 10 -11.54 -20.71 7.65
N TYR A 11 -12.15 -20.40 6.49
CA TYR A 11 -11.62 -20.87 5.20
C TYR A 11 -10.17 -20.43 4.97
N ALA A 12 -9.84 -19.17 5.24
CA ALA A 12 -8.49 -18.65 5.04
C ALA A 12 -7.47 -19.23 6.06
N ILE A 13 -7.89 -19.52 7.30
CA ILE A 13 -7.07 -20.21 8.30
C ILE A 13 -6.71 -21.61 7.76
N ASN A 14 -7.71 -22.43 7.44
CA ASN A 14 -7.50 -23.78 6.91
C ASN A 14 -6.63 -23.75 5.63
N TYR A 15 -6.84 -22.75 4.76
CA TYR A 15 -6.02 -22.61 3.55
C TYR A 15 -4.54 -22.38 3.87
N ILE A 16 -4.22 -21.56 4.87
CA ILE A 16 -2.83 -21.34 5.30
C ILE A 16 -2.23 -22.62 5.88
N GLU A 17 -3.01 -23.40 6.62
CA GLU A 17 -2.58 -24.69 7.20
C GLU A 17 -2.29 -25.73 6.12
N ASP A 18 -3.20 -25.87 5.16
CA ASP A 18 -3.10 -26.86 4.08
C ASP A 18 -2.01 -26.54 3.05
N HIS A 19 -1.63 -25.25 2.91
CA HIS A 19 -0.70 -24.80 1.87
C HIS A 19 0.62 -24.27 2.47
N PRO A 20 1.72 -25.02 2.36
CA PRO A 20 3.05 -24.55 2.83
C PRO A 20 3.49 -23.24 2.18
N PHE A 21 2.99 -22.96 0.99
CA PHE A 21 3.25 -21.72 0.24
C PHE A 21 1.91 -21.11 -0.14
N ALA A 22 1.55 -20.01 0.51
CA ALA A 22 0.26 -19.37 0.33
C ALA A 22 0.39 -17.86 0.05
N ALA A 23 -0.29 -17.38 -0.98
CA ALA A 23 -0.56 -15.97 -1.20
C ALA A 23 -2.01 -15.67 -0.76
N VAL A 24 -2.17 -14.83 0.24
CA VAL A 24 -3.46 -14.52 0.87
C VAL A 24 -3.82 -13.07 0.55
N LEU A 25 -4.61 -12.91 -0.50
CA LEU A 25 -4.98 -11.63 -1.11
C LEU A 25 -6.33 -11.18 -0.56
N LEU A 26 -6.35 -10.74 0.68
CA LEU A 26 -7.55 -10.27 1.35
C LEU A 26 -7.58 -8.74 1.40
N ASP A 27 -8.74 -8.17 1.10
CA ASP A 27 -8.98 -6.73 1.27
C ASP A 27 -8.67 -6.27 2.70
N MET A 28 -8.50 -4.96 2.84
CA MET A 28 -8.25 -4.36 4.14
C MET A 28 -9.48 -4.52 5.05
N GLY A 29 -9.22 -4.82 6.32
CA GLY A 29 -10.30 -5.01 7.31
C GLY A 29 -10.83 -6.43 7.43
N LEU A 30 -10.44 -7.37 6.56
CA LEU A 30 -10.87 -8.79 6.64
C LEU A 30 -10.15 -9.61 7.73
N GLY A 31 -9.28 -8.98 8.53
CA GLY A 31 -8.65 -9.65 9.67
C GLY A 31 -7.45 -10.52 9.30
N LYS A 32 -6.65 -10.13 8.29
CA LYS A 32 -5.44 -10.87 7.87
C LYS A 32 -4.54 -11.28 9.04
N THR A 33 -4.32 -10.39 9.99
CA THR A 33 -3.43 -10.62 11.14
C THR A 33 -3.99 -11.70 12.06
N SER A 34 -5.28 -11.61 12.47
CA SER A 34 -5.91 -12.60 13.33
C SER A 34 -6.04 -13.97 12.66
N ILE A 35 -6.38 -14.01 11.37
CA ILE A 35 -6.39 -15.23 10.55
C ILE A 35 -5.02 -15.91 10.58
N THR A 36 -3.97 -15.15 10.28
CA THR A 36 -2.61 -15.70 10.19
C THR A 36 -2.07 -16.13 11.55
N LEU A 37 -2.35 -15.38 12.62
CA LEU A 37 -1.97 -15.75 13.98
C LEU A 37 -2.67 -17.02 14.46
N THR A 38 -3.94 -17.22 14.10
CA THR A 38 -4.66 -18.47 14.42
C THR A 38 -4.03 -19.64 13.70
N ALA A 39 -3.80 -19.55 12.38
CA ALA A 39 -3.11 -20.61 11.64
C ALA A 39 -1.69 -20.88 12.17
N ILE A 40 -0.94 -19.85 12.60
CA ILE A 40 0.36 -20.04 13.24
C ILE A 40 0.24 -20.82 14.55
N ALA A 41 -0.76 -20.53 15.38
CA ALA A 41 -1.00 -21.24 16.63
C ALA A 41 -1.25 -22.72 16.38
N ASP A 42 -2.12 -23.05 15.42
CA ASP A 42 -2.46 -24.43 15.06
C ASP A 42 -1.24 -25.17 14.47
N LEU A 43 -0.43 -24.50 13.63
CA LEU A 43 0.82 -25.07 13.08
C LEU A 43 1.92 -25.28 14.13
N LEU A 44 1.96 -24.48 15.20
CA LEU A 44 2.93 -24.60 16.28
C LEU A 44 2.54 -25.68 17.32
N PHE A 45 1.25 -25.75 17.70
CA PHE A 45 0.82 -26.47 18.88
C PHE A 45 -0.11 -27.66 18.59
N ASP A 46 -0.80 -27.69 17.46
CA ASP A 46 -1.69 -28.78 17.09
C ASP A 46 -1.04 -29.74 16.09
N SER A 47 -0.52 -29.22 14.98
CA SER A 47 0.15 -30.06 13.96
C SER A 47 1.65 -30.21 14.17
N PHE A 48 2.31 -29.33 14.95
CA PHE A 48 3.76 -29.33 15.21
C PHE A 48 4.62 -29.25 13.93
N GLU A 49 4.09 -28.67 12.86
CA GLU A 49 4.82 -28.52 11.59
C GLU A 49 5.86 -27.40 11.63
N VAL A 50 5.67 -26.46 12.54
CA VAL A 50 6.48 -25.24 12.69
C VAL A 50 6.94 -25.10 14.14
N HIS A 51 8.15 -24.60 14.34
CA HIS A 51 8.71 -24.36 15.68
C HIS A 51 9.09 -22.90 15.89
N LYS A 52 9.37 -22.16 14.82
CA LYS A 52 9.82 -20.78 14.90
C LYS A 52 9.36 -19.96 13.70
N VAL A 53 8.67 -18.87 13.95
CA VAL A 53 8.04 -18.02 12.92
C VAL A 53 8.70 -16.65 12.88
N LEU A 54 8.99 -16.15 11.67
CA LEU A 54 9.38 -14.77 11.43
C LEU A 54 8.28 -14.01 10.68
N VAL A 55 7.77 -12.96 11.29
CA VAL A 55 6.85 -12.01 10.65
C VAL A 55 7.63 -10.80 10.15
N ILE A 56 7.54 -10.52 8.86
CA ILE A 56 8.17 -9.37 8.20
C ILE A 56 7.05 -8.40 7.82
N ALA A 57 7.02 -7.20 8.41
CA ALA A 57 5.94 -6.24 8.21
C ALA A 57 6.45 -4.80 8.06
N PRO A 58 5.63 -3.83 7.63
CA PRO A 58 5.97 -2.41 7.72
C PRO A 58 6.24 -2.00 9.17
N LEU A 59 7.16 -1.04 9.40
CA LEU A 59 7.66 -0.68 10.74
C LEU A 59 6.56 -0.50 11.80
N ARG A 60 5.53 0.27 11.50
CA ARG A 60 4.44 0.54 12.46
C ARG A 60 3.59 -0.70 12.72
N VAL A 61 3.33 -1.48 11.68
CA VAL A 61 2.59 -2.74 11.80
C VAL A 61 3.39 -3.77 12.60
N ALA A 62 4.70 -3.87 12.36
CA ALA A 62 5.61 -4.73 13.12
C ALA A 62 5.68 -4.33 14.60
N ARG A 63 5.70 -3.03 14.89
CA ARG A 63 5.80 -2.53 16.26
C ARG A 63 4.49 -2.64 17.05
N ASP A 64 3.36 -2.31 16.41
CA ASP A 64 2.12 -2.05 17.14
C ASP A 64 0.99 -3.06 16.83
N THR A 65 0.79 -3.44 15.55
CA THR A 65 -0.42 -4.18 15.13
C THR A 65 -0.38 -5.65 15.52
N TRP A 66 0.71 -6.35 15.21
CA TRP A 66 0.83 -7.79 15.48
C TRP A 66 0.82 -8.08 16.98
N SER A 67 1.53 -7.29 17.78
CA SER A 67 1.52 -7.42 19.23
C SER A 67 0.15 -7.11 19.86
N ALA A 68 -0.55 -6.10 19.35
CA ALA A 68 -1.89 -5.78 19.80
C ALA A 68 -2.90 -6.90 19.50
N GLU A 69 -2.83 -7.52 18.32
CA GLU A 69 -3.71 -8.66 17.99
C GLU A 69 -3.39 -9.91 18.83
N LEU A 70 -2.11 -10.20 19.12
CA LEU A 70 -1.71 -11.28 20.03
C LEU A 70 -2.26 -11.10 21.45
N GLN A 71 -2.34 -9.87 21.92
CA GLN A 71 -2.87 -9.56 23.25
C GLN A 71 -4.41 -9.47 23.29
N LYS A 72 -5.04 -9.20 22.16
CA LYS A 72 -6.48 -9.00 22.06
C LYS A 72 -7.27 -10.29 22.17
N TRP A 73 -6.79 -11.38 21.57
CA TRP A 73 -7.55 -12.62 21.40
C TRP A 73 -7.13 -13.69 22.38
N ASP A 74 -8.07 -14.22 23.17
CA ASP A 74 -7.83 -15.16 24.27
C ASP A 74 -7.11 -16.45 23.81
N GLN A 75 -7.46 -16.96 22.61
CA GLN A 75 -6.84 -18.16 22.04
C GLN A 75 -5.37 -17.95 21.62
N LEU A 76 -4.88 -16.72 21.59
CA LEU A 76 -3.48 -16.41 21.22
C LEU A 76 -2.58 -16.10 22.42
N HIS A 77 -3.13 -16.06 23.65
CA HIS A 77 -2.38 -15.67 24.84
C HIS A 77 -1.25 -16.65 25.22
N HIS A 78 -1.30 -17.88 24.73
CA HIS A 78 -0.25 -18.88 24.96
C HIS A 78 0.96 -18.69 24.03
N LEU A 79 0.83 -17.92 22.94
CA LEU A 79 1.91 -17.61 22.02
C LEU A 79 2.90 -16.62 22.64
N THR A 80 4.18 -16.97 22.61
CA THR A 80 5.25 -16.05 22.99
C THR A 80 5.77 -15.30 21.77
N TYR A 81 6.02 -14.01 21.90
CA TYR A 81 6.51 -13.20 20.79
C TYR A 81 7.60 -12.21 21.18
N SER A 82 8.39 -11.79 20.21
CA SER A 82 9.43 -10.79 20.37
C SER A 82 9.47 -9.82 19.19
N VAL A 83 9.42 -8.52 19.50
CA VAL A 83 9.38 -7.44 18.48
C VAL A 83 10.78 -6.87 18.30
N ALA A 84 11.37 -7.11 17.13
CA ALA A 84 12.74 -6.74 16.76
C ALA A 84 12.76 -5.45 15.90
N VAL A 85 12.45 -4.32 16.53
CA VAL A 85 12.48 -2.98 15.91
C VAL A 85 13.37 -2.03 16.72
N GLY A 86 13.67 -0.85 16.21
CA GLY A 86 14.52 0.14 16.89
C GLY A 86 16.01 0.03 16.54
N SER A 87 16.89 0.33 17.48
CA SER A 87 18.34 0.28 17.31
C SER A 87 18.86 -1.14 17.08
N GLU A 88 20.08 -1.28 16.59
CA GLU A 88 20.69 -2.60 16.38
C GLU A 88 20.80 -3.42 17.69
N ALA A 89 21.13 -2.78 18.79
CA ALA A 89 21.22 -3.43 20.09
C ALA A 89 19.84 -3.97 20.55
N GLU A 90 18.79 -3.18 20.41
CA GLU A 90 17.42 -3.58 20.75
C GLU A 90 16.96 -4.75 19.87
N ARG A 91 17.22 -4.69 18.56
CA ARG A 91 16.86 -5.78 17.65
C ARG A 91 17.61 -7.07 17.97
N LYS A 92 18.93 -6.99 18.29
CA LYS A 92 19.70 -8.18 18.69
C LYS A 92 19.16 -8.78 19.99
N ALA A 93 18.90 -7.96 20.99
CA ALA A 93 18.32 -8.42 22.25
C ALA A 93 16.95 -9.09 22.04
N ALA A 94 16.10 -8.52 21.18
CA ALA A 94 14.80 -9.10 20.85
C ALA A 94 14.93 -10.45 20.11
N LEU A 95 15.84 -10.57 19.14
CA LEU A 95 16.03 -11.78 18.35
C LEU A 95 16.72 -12.93 19.08
N THR A 96 17.43 -12.64 20.17
CA THR A 96 18.06 -13.65 21.06
C THR A 96 17.15 -14.11 22.19
N LYS A 97 16.06 -13.40 22.45
CA LYS A 97 15.04 -13.82 23.41
C LYS A 97 14.31 -15.04 22.87
N LYS A 98 14.06 -16.05 23.72
CA LYS A 98 13.26 -17.22 23.31
C LYS A 98 11.80 -16.81 23.09
N ALA A 99 11.28 -17.06 21.91
CA ALA A 99 9.89 -16.80 21.52
C ALA A 99 9.48 -17.72 20.37
N ASP A 100 8.17 -17.90 20.19
CA ASP A 100 7.57 -18.65 19.08
C ASP A 100 7.53 -17.81 17.82
N ILE A 101 7.20 -16.50 17.97
CA ILE A 101 7.03 -15.55 16.88
C ILE A 101 8.01 -14.38 17.06
N TYR A 102 8.78 -14.10 16.02
CA TYR A 102 9.64 -12.91 15.92
C TYR A 102 9.07 -11.96 14.88
N ILE A 103 8.98 -10.69 15.23
CA ILE A 103 8.36 -9.67 14.36
C ILE A 103 9.41 -8.62 14.04
N ILE A 104 9.73 -8.45 12.76
CA ILE A 104 10.74 -7.50 12.29
C ILE A 104 10.16 -6.57 11.22
N ASN A 105 10.63 -5.34 11.15
CA ASN A 105 10.25 -4.48 10.04
C ASN A 105 11.05 -4.80 8.76
N ARG A 106 10.37 -4.72 7.63
CA ARG A 106 10.90 -5.11 6.30
C ARG A 106 12.21 -4.42 5.92
N GLU A 107 12.47 -3.22 6.42
CA GLU A 107 13.69 -2.46 6.17
C GLU A 107 14.92 -3.14 6.82
N ASN A 108 14.72 -3.91 7.88
CA ASN A 108 15.78 -4.60 8.63
C ASN A 108 16.03 -6.05 8.18
N VAL A 109 15.31 -6.55 7.18
CA VAL A 109 15.49 -7.94 6.67
C VAL A 109 16.91 -8.16 6.15
N GLN A 110 17.45 -7.22 5.38
CA GLN A 110 18.83 -7.30 4.91
C GLN A 110 19.83 -7.36 6.07
N TRP A 111 19.66 -6.50 7.07
CA TRP A 111 20.50 -6.48 8.25
C TRP A 111 20.45 -7.81 9.02
N LEU A 112 19.24 -8.36 9.21
CA LEU A 112 19.06 -9.64 9.90
C LEU A 112 19.85 -10.76 9.21
N ILE A 113 19.78 -10.85 7.90
CA ILE A 113 20.35 -11.97 7.13
C ILE A 113 21.86 -11.79 6.92
N GLU A 114 22.32 -10.58 6.59
CA GLU A 114 23.70 -10.35 6.15
C GLU A 114 24.63 -9.79 7.23
N LYS A 115 24.09 -9.08 8.26
CA LYS A 115 24.90 -8.31 9.20
C LYS A 115 24.74 -8.66 10.67
N SER A 116 23.60 -9.21 11.06
CA SER A 116 23.29 -9.48 12.48
C SER A 116 24.21 -10.51 13.13
N LYS A 117 24.76 -11.44 12.34
CA LYS A 117 25.51 -12.64 12.76
C LYS A 117 24.66 -13.63 13.58
N LEU A 118 23.34 -13.45 13.62
CA LEU A 118 22.43 -14.38 14.28
C LEU A 118 22.07 -15.52 13.32
N PRO A 119 21.79 -16.74 13.83
CA PRO A 119 21.32 -17.82 12.98
C PRO A 119 19.96 -17.48 12.38
N PHE A 120 19.77 -17.82 11.10
CA PHE A 120 18.49 -17.75 10.44
C PHE A 120 17.87 -19.15 10.45
N ASP A 121 17.12 -19.46 11.49
CA ASP A 121 16.58 -20.78 11.82
C ASP A 121 15.04 -20.78 11.91
N TYR A 122 14.39 -19.94 11.12
CA TYR A 122 12.94 -19.85 11.05
C TYR A 122 12.37 -20.90 10.10
N ASP A 123 11.39 -21.69 10.57
CA ASP A 123 10.68 -22.69 9.76
C ASP A 123 9.66 -22.05 8.84
N MET A 124 9.02 -20.98 9.33
CA MET A 124 7.99 -20.25 8.62
C MET A 124 8.29 -18.76 8.57
N ILE A 125 8.01 -18.15 7.43
CA ILE A 125 7.96 -16.68 7.32
C ILE A 125 6.56 -16.22 6.90
N VAL A 126 6.15 -15.11 7.47
CA VAL A 126 4.98 -14.34 7.03
C VAL A 126 5.48 -13.01 6.50
N VAL A 127 5.12 -12.69 5.28
CA VAL A 127 5.40 -11.38 4.67
C VAL A 127 4.12 -10.58 4.66
N ASP A 128 3.98 -9.70 5.64
CA ASP A 128 2.86 -8.76 5.71
C ASP A 128 3.14 -7.56 4.79
N GLU A 129 2.23 -7.30 3.89
CA GLU A 129 2.36 -6.43 2.72
C GLU A 129 3.38 -6.98 1.71
N LEU A 130 3.03 -8.11 1.07
CA LEU A 130 3.85 -8.82 0.08
C LEU A 130 4.28 -7.91 -1.08
N SER A 131 3.42 -6.97 -1.49
CA SER A 131 3.70 -5.92 -2.50
C SER A 131 4.99 -5.14 -2.21
N SER A 132 5.45 -5.11 -0.97
CA SER A 132 6.71 -4.47 -0.60
C SER A 132 7.95 -5.20 -1.14
N PHE A 133 7.82 -6.43 -1.63
CA PHE A 133 8.88 -7.23 -2.26
C PHE A 133 8.81 -7.27 -3.78
N LYS A 134 7.92 -6.51 -4.42
CA LYS A 134 7.75 -6.45 -5.89
C LYS A 134 8.99 -6.04 -6.68
N ASN A 135 9.93 -5.32 -6.07
CA ASN A 135 11.20 -4.97 -6.70
C ASN A 135 12.27 -6.04 -6.40
N HIS A 136 12.50 -6.94 -7.36
CA HIS A 136 13.50 -8.02 -7.27
C HIS A 136 14.96 -7.54 -7.17
N GLN A 137 15.24 -6.28 -7.53
CA GLN A 137 16.59 -5.70 -7.40
C GLN A 137 16.84 -5.11 -6.02
N SER A 138 15.81 -4.95 -5.19
CA SER A 138 15.94 -4.38 -3.85
C SER A 138 16.83 -5.25 -2.96
N LYS A 139 17.59 -4.60 -2.08
CA LYS A 139 18.51 -5.28 -1.15
C LYS A 139 17.77 -6.28 -0.25
N ARG A 140 16.58 -5.91 0.24
CA ARG A 140 15.75 -6.81 1.07
C ARG A 140 15.29 -8.07 0.33
N PHE A 141 14.89 -7.93 -0.96
CA PHE A 141 14.53 -9.08 -1.77
C PHE A 141 15.72 -10.03 -1.97
N LYS A 142 16.87 -9.48 -2.39
CA LYS A 142 18.09 -10.27 -2.60
C LYS A 142 18.54 -10.99 -1.33
N ALA A 143 18.52 -10.32 -0.19
CA ALA A 143 18.85 -10.91 1.10
C ALA A 143 17.88 -12.06 1.45
N LEU A 144 16.57 -11.83 1.36
CA LEU A 144 15.58 -12.86 1.66
C LEU A 144 15.74 -14.09 0.77
N MET A 145 16.06 -13.91 -0.51
CA MET A 145 16.27 -15.03 -1.44
C MET A 145 17.50 -15.90 -1.10
N GLN A 146 18.49 -15.40 -0.34
CA GLN A 146 19.63 -16.21 0.12
C GLN A 146 19.20 -17.27 1.14
N VAL A 147 18.25 -16.96 1.99
CA VAL A 147 17.78 -17.86 3.06
C VAL A 147 16.50 -18.61 2.69
N ARG A 148 15.79 -18.15 1.65
CA ARG A 148 14.49 -18.69 1.20
C ARG A 148 14.47 -20.22 1.01
N PRO A 149 15.54 -20.88 0.47
CA PRO A 149 15.55 -22.33 0.30
C PRO A 149 15.50 -23.14 1.60
N ARG A 150 15.79 -22.53 2.75
CA ARG A 150 15.77 -23.18 4.07
C ARG A 150 14.42 -23.12 4.76
N ILE A 151 13.49 -22.26 4.24
CA ILE A 151 12.21 -21.97 4.85
C ILE A 151 11.18 -22.97 4.35
N LYS A 152 10.50 -23.66 5.27
CA LYS A 152 9.52 -24.71 4.96
C LYS A 152 8.18 -24.13 4.55
N ARG A 153 7.73 -23.06 5.20
CA ARG A 153 6.41 -22.44 4.94
C ARG A 153 6.56 -20.93 4.73
N VAL A 154 5.83 -20.41 3.74
CA VAL A 154 5.79 -18.98 3.44
C VAL A 154 4.37 -18.53 3.19
N VAL A 155 3.93 -17.53 3.94
CA VAL A 155 2.64 -16.85 3.75
C VAL A 155 2.89 -15.41 3.35
N GLY A 156 2.38 -15.01 2.20
CA GLY A 156 2.40 -13.63 1.73
C GLY A 156 1.02 -13.00 1.87
N LEU A 157 0.92 -11.91 2.61
CA LEU A 157 -0.31 -11.18 2.85
C LEU A 157 -0.29 -9.87 2.06
N THR A 158 -1.33 -9.57 1.32
CA THR A 158 -1.53 -8.23 0.73
C THR A 158 -3.01 -8.00 0.40
N GLY A 159 -3.44 -6.75 0.46
CA GLY A 159 -4.72 -6.31 -0.07
C GLY A 159 -4.59 -5.70 -1.48
N THR A 160 -3.36 -5.47 -1.94
CA THR A 160 -3.08 -4.75 -3.19
C THR A 160 -2.04 -5.48 -4.04
N PRO A 161 -2.33 -6.73 -4.49
CA PRO A 161 -1.44 -7.43 -5.40
C PRO A 161 -1.35 -6.69 -6.73
N ALA A 162 -0.23 -6.79 -7.43
CA ALA A 162 -0.03 -6.16 -8.74
C ALA A 162 -0.28 -4.64 -8.77
N SER A 163 0.08 -3.93 -7.72
CA SER A 163 -0.20 -2.48 -7.55
C SER A 163 0.37 -1.59 -8.66
N ASN A 164 1.40 -2.05 -9.41
CA ASN A 164 1.91 -1.39 -10.61
C ASN A 164 1.66 -2.22 -11.90
N GLY A 165 0.92 -3.31 -11.79
CA GLY A 165 0.58 -4.20 -12.89
C GLY A 165 1.17 -5.61 -12.74
N LEU A 166 0.89 -6.47 -13.69
CA LEU A 166 1.21 -7.91 -13.66
C LEU A 166 2.72 -8.21 -13.53
N MET A 167 3.59 -7.25 -13.86
CA MET A 167 5.04 -7.40 -13.75
C MET A 167 5.49 -7.59 -12.28
N ASP A 168 4.77 -6.99 -11.33
CA ASP A 168 5.06 -7.07 -9.90
C ASP A 168 4.94 -8.51 -9.37
N LEU A 169 3.97 -9.27 -9.90
CA LEU A 169 3.65 -10.62 -9.45
C LEU A 169 4.84 -11.59 -9.52
N TRP A 170 5.75 -11.40 -10.49
CA TRP A 170 6.91 -12.29 -10.58
C TRP A 170 7.76 -12.26 -9.31
N ALA A 171 8.07 -11.08 -8.80
CA ALA A 171 8.92 -10.96 -7.61
C ALA A 171 8.16 -11.38 -6.34
N GLU A 172 6.88 -11.05 -6.23
CA GLU A 172 6.03 -11.44 -5.13
C GLU A 172 5.91 -12.97 -5.04
N PHE A 173 5.59 -13.64 -6.14
CA PHE A 173 5.50 -15.10 -6.18
C PHE A 173 6.87 -15.78 -6.11
N LYS A 174 7.95 -15.11 -6.54
CA LYS A 174 9.30 -15.60 -6.34
C LYS A 174 9.66 -15.74 -4.85
N VAL A 175 9.17 -14.85 -3.99
CA VAL A 175 9.27 -14.98 -2.53
C VAL A 175 8.45 -16.17 -2.03
N ILE A 176 7.23 -16.37 -2.54
CA ILE A 176 6.35 -17.45 -2.10
C ILE A 176 6.89 -18.83 -2.47
N ASP A 177 7.20 -19.10 -3.75
CA ASP A 177 7.46 -20.44 -4.27
C ASP A 177 8.82 -20.62 -4.98
N MET A 178 9.72 -19.65 -4.87
CA MET A 178 11.04 -19.60 -5.53
C MET A 178 10.96 -19.64 -7.07
N GLY A 179 9.82 -19.21 -7.65
CA GLY A 179 9.58 -19.17 -9.09
C GLY A 179 9.14 -20.50 -9.70
N LYS A 180 8.58 -21.39 -8.90
CA LYS A 180 8.03 -22.65 -9.39
C LYS A 180 6.91 -22.43 -10.42
N ARG A 181 6.08 -21.36 -10.22
CA ARG A 181 4.93 -21.08 -11.08
C ARG A 181 5.22 -20.04 -12.16
N LEU A 182 5.83 -18.92 -11.80
CA LEU A 182 6.08 -17.81 -12.73
C LEU A 182 7.49 -17.78 -13.33
N GLY A 183 8.25 -18.86 -13.14
CA GLY A 183 9.58 -19.02 -13.68
C GLY A 183 10.70 -18.56 -12.76
N ARG A 184 11.85 -19.24 -12.89
CA ARG A 184 13.04 -19.00 -12.04
C ARG A 184 13.67 -17.62 -12.28
N PHE A 185 13.61 -17.12 -13.51
CA PHE A 185 14.23 -15.87 -13.94
C PHE A 185 13.20 -14.93 -14.55
N ILE A 186 13.28 -13.66 -14.21
CA ILE A 186 12.38 -12.61 -14.70
C ILE A 186 12.42 -12.49 -16.22
N THR A 187 13.54 -12.82 -16.85
CA THR A 187 13.69 -12.79 -18.30
C THR A 187 12.69 -13.73 -18.98
N TYR A 188 12.54 -14.96 -18.47
CA TYR A 188 11.56 -15.91 -19.02
C TYR A 188 10.14 -15.43 -18.79
N TYR A 189 9.82 -14.89 -17.61
CA TYR A 189 8.51 -14.31 -17.33
C TYR A 189 8.17 -13.18 -18.31
N ARG A 190 9.13 -12.29 -18.58
CA ARG A 190 8.98 -11.21 -19.57
C ARG A 190 8.78 -11.76 -20.97
N GLN A 191 9.60 -12.71 -21.40
CA GLN A 191 9.49 -13.31 -22.73
C GLN A 191 8.18 -14.07 -22.94
N GLU A 192 7.71 -14.77 -21.92
CA GLU A 192 6.48 -15.58 -22.00
C GLU A 192 5.22 -14.70 -22.04
N TYR A 193 5.14 -13.70 -21.18
CA TYR A 193 3.89 -12.97 -20.93
C TYR A 193 3.85 -11.54 -21.43
N PHE A 194 4.97 -10.97 -21.85
CA PHE A 194 5.03 -9.55 -22.19
C PHE A 194 5.72 -9.31 -23.53
N VAL A 195 5.44 -8.12 -24.08
CA VAL A 195 6.19 -7.54 -25.18
C VAL A 195 6.76 -6.18 -24.75
N PRO A 196 7.93 -5.77 -25.27
CA PRO A 196 8.43 -4.42 -25.06
C PRO A 196 7.41 -3.38 -25.51
N ASP A 197 7.27 -2.30 -24.75
CA ASP A 197 6.32 -1.23 -25.02
C ASP A 197 7.05 0.09 -25.31
N ALA A 198 7.82 0.62 -24.34
CA ALA A 198 8.70 1.75 -24.58
C ALA A 198 10.16 1.27 -24.63
N MET A 199 10.85 1.60 -25.70
CA MET A 199 12.25 1.19 -25.97
C MET A 199 13.06 2.37 -26.46
N ASN A 200 14.38 2.35 -26.12
CA ASN A 200 15.38 3.14 -26.81
C ASN A 200 16.55 2.23 -27.19
N GLY A 201 16.75 2.00 -28.46
CA GLY A 201 17.70 1.02 -28.95
C GLY A 201 17.44 -0.37 -28.37
N GLN A 202 18.38 -0.91 -27.60
CA GLN A 202 18.25 -2.22 -26.93
C GLN A 202 17.68 -2.13 -25.50
N ILE A 203 17.47 -0.92 -24.97
CA ILE A 203 17.01 -0.71 -23.60
C ILE A 203 15.48 -0.64 -23.60
N VAL A 204 14.84 -1.58 -22.88
CA VAL A 204 13.39 -1.61 -22.70
C VAL A 204 13.03 -0.93 -21.39
N TYR A 205 12.24 0.13 -21.45
CA TYR A 205 11.80 0.89 -20.29
C TYR A 205 10.46 0.40 -19.72
N SER A 206 9.56 -0.07 -20.59
CA SER A 206 8.27 -0.62 -20.16
C SER A 206 7.91 -1.85 -20.98
N TYR A 207 6.99 -2.65 -20.37
CA TYR A 207 6.46 -3.87 -20.96
C TYR A 207 4.94 -3.82 -20.90
N ARG A 208 4.27 -4.28 -21.96
CA ARG A 208 2.82 -4.53 -21.94
C ARG A 208 2.52 -6.02 -22.01
N PRO A 209 1.45 -6.49 -21.36
CA PRO A 209 1.05 -7.90 -21.44
C PRO A 209 0.69 -8.31 -22.87
N LYS A 210 1.04 -9.53 -23.24
CA LYS A 210 0.55 -10.17 -24.47
C LYS A 210 -0.95 -10.47 -24.33
N PRO A 211 -1.69 -10.58 -25.44
CA PRO A 211 -3.07 -11.08 -25.40
C PRO A 211 -3.15 -12.42 -24.66
N GLY A 212 -4.05 -12.54 -23.69
CA GLY A 212 -4.23 -13.75 -22.88
C GLY A 212 -3.20 -14.00 -21.78
N ALA A 213 -2.16 -13.16 -21.65
CA ALA A 213 -1.13 -13.31 -20.63
C ALA A 213 -1.69 -13.19 -19.21
N GLU A 214 -2.62 -12.29 -19.00
CA GLU A 214 -3.27 -12.06 -17.70
C GLU A 214 -3.92 -13.34 -17.18
N GLN A 215 -4.80 -13.97 -17.97
CA GLN A 215 -5.48 -15.21 -17.61
C GLN A 215 -4.49 -16.39 -17.42
N ALA A 216 -3.43 -16.42 -18.23
CA ALA A 216 -2.40 -17.45 -18.11
C ALA A 216 -1.62 -17.32 -16.79
N ILE A 217 -1.25 -16.11 -16.41
CA ILE A 217 -0.58 -15.82 -15.12
C ILE A 217 -1.49 -16.22 -13.95
N TYR A 218 -2.76 -15.78 -13.97
CA TYR A 218 -3.71 -16.03 -12.90
C TYR A 218 -3.96 -17.53 -12.71
N ARG A 219 -4.10 -18.28 -13.80
CA ARG A 219 -4.25 -19.73 -13.76
C ARG A 219 -3.04 -20.44 -13.14
N LYS A 220 -1.83 -19.92 -13.40
CA LYS A 220 -0.60 -20.53 -12.85
C LYS A 220 -0.44 -20.33 -11.36
N ILE A 221 -0.97 -19.26 -10.80
CA ILE A 221 -0.82 -18.94 -9.37
C ILE A 221 -2.04 -19.35 -8.53
N SER A 222 -3.15 -19.72 -9.16
CA SER A 222 -4.43 -19.95 -8.49
C SER A 222 -4.40 -21.07 -7.45
N ASP A 223 -3.55 -22.08 -7.63
CA ASP A 223 -3.45 -23.23 -6.72
C ASP A 223 -2.76 -22.90 -5.37
N ILE A 224 -2.06 -21.77 -5.27
CA ILE A 224 -1.46 -21.29 -4.02
C ILE A 224 -1.96 -19.90 -3.62
N THR A 225 -3.06 -19.47 -4.19
CA THR A 225 -3.57 -18.12 -3.97
C THR A 225 -5.03 -18.14 -3.63
N ILE A 226 -5.39 -17.47 -2.56
CA ILE A 226 -6.79 -17.13 -2.28
C ILE A 226 -6.97 -15.63 -2.29
N SER A 227 -8.14 -15.17 -2.72
CA SER A 227 -8.54 -13.77 -2.60
C SER A 227 -9.96 -13.64 -2.10
N MET A 228 -10.21 -12.55 -1.35
CA MET A 228 -11.53 -12.21 -0.83
C MET A 228 -11.69 -10.70 -0.83
N LYS A 229 -12.87 -10.24 -1.30
CA LYS A 229 -13.24 -8.82 -1.21
C LYS A 229 -14.07 -8.58 0.04
N SER A 230 -13.84 -7.45 0.68
CA SER A 230 -14.63 -7.04 1.84
C SER A 230 -16.12 -6.89 1.51
N THR A 231 -16.45 -6.43 0.30
CA THR A 231 -17.82 -6.29 -0.20
C THR A 231 -18.59 -7.62 -0.32
N ASP A 232 -17.89 -8.75 -0.42
CA ASP A 232 -18.52 -10.06 -0.54
C ASP A 232 -18.91 -10.66 0.82
N HIS A 233 -18.28 -10.20 1.90
CA HIS A 233 -18.37 -10.84 3.21
C HIS A 233 -18.81 -9.90 4.34
N LEU A 234 -18.69 -8.59 4.14
CA LEU A 234 -18.98 -7.59 5.15
C LEU A 234 -20.02 -6.58 4.65
N LYS A 235 -20.84 -6.08 5.54
CA LYS A 235 -21.71 -4.92 5.24
C LYS A 235 -20.83 -3.68 5.14
N MET A 236 -20.53 -3.27 3.91
CA MET A 236 -19.71 -2.11 3.60
C MET A 236 -20.61 -0.92 3.25
N PRO A 237 -20.21 0.33 3.57
CA PRO A 237 -20.87 1.51 3.05
C PRO A 237 -20.69 1.60 1.53
N GLU A 238 -21.57 2.33 0.86
CA GLU A 238 -21.39 2.67 -0.56
C GLU A 238 -20.15 3.55 -0.73
N LEU A 239 -19.36 3.31 -1.76
CA LEU A 239 -18.20 4.14 -2.10
C LEU A 239 -18.50 5.00 -3.32
N ILE A 240 -18.57 6.31 -3.12
CA ILE A 240 -18.80 7.27 -4.20
C ILE A 240 -17.50 8.03 -4.47
N SER A 241 -17.05 8.01 -5.72
CA SER A 241 -15.89 8.77 -6.20
C SER A 241 -16.29 9.87 -7.14
N SER A 242 -15.82 11.08 -6.88
CA SER A 242 -16.10 12.28 -7.70
C SER A 242 -14.83 13.07 -7.98
N GLU A 243 -14.87 13.86 -9.04
CA GLU A 243 -13.81 14.80 -9.42
C GLU A 243 -14.33 16.22 -9.24
N TYR A 244 -13.57 17.05 -8.53
CA TYR A 244 -13.76 18.50 -8.46
C TYR A 244 -12.73 19.14 -9.39
N LYS A 245 -13.16 19.58 -10.56
CA LYS A 245 -12.27 20.17 -11.56
C LYS A 245 -11.97 21.63 -11.24
N VAL A 246 -10.70 21.99 -11.31
CA VAL A 246 -10.22 23.35 -11.25
C VAL A 246 -9.52 23.71 -12.56
N TYR A 247 -9.58 24.98 -12.95
CA TYR A 247 -9.07 25.46 -14.22
C TYR A 247 -7.98 26.49 -13.98
N LEU A 248 -6.85 26.32 -14.67
CA LEU A 248 -5.79 27.33 -14.70
C LEU A 248 -6.23 28.53 -15.52
N SER A 249 -5.78 29.73 -15.12
CA SER A 249 -5.86 30.89 -15.99
C SER A 249 -4.97 30.69 -17.22
N PRO A 250 -5.20 31.40 -18.34
CA PRO A 250 -4.37 31.29 -19.54
C PRO A 250 -2.86 31.39 -19.26
N ASN A 251 -2.45 32.36 -18.41
CA ASN A 251 -1.05 32.56 -18.08
C ASN A 251 -0.47 31.39 -17.24
N GLU A 252 -1.25 30.81 -16.33
CA GLU A 252 -0.86 29.65 -15.53
C GLU A 252 -0.75 28.40 -16.41
N GLN A 253 -1.68 28.25 -17.37
CA GLN A 253 -1.64 27.15 -18.33
C GLN A 253 -0.43 27.26 -19.25
N ASP A 254 -0.14 28.45 -19.77
CA ASP A 254 1.05 28.69 -20.58
C ASP A 254 2.34 28.38 -19.82
N ALA A 255 2.45 28.78 -18.55
CA ALA A 255 3.59 28.45 -17.70
C ALA A 255 3.73 26.93 -17.48
N TYR A 256 2.60 26.22 -17.32
CA TYR A 256 2.59 24.76 -17.18
C TYR A 256 3.07 24.06 -18.45
N ASP A 257 2.60 24.51 -19.61
CA ASP A 257 2.95 23.95 -20.92
C ASP A 257 4.40 24.29 -21.31
N GLU A 258 4.87 25.46 -20.93
CA GLU A 258 6.26 25.86 -21.14
C GLU A 258 7.22 25.02 -20.31
N MET A 259 6.94 24.79 -19.03
CA MET A 259 7.72 23.88 -18.18
C MET A 259 7.82 22.50 -18.81
N LYS A 260 6.71 21.99 -19.35
CA LYS A 260 6.68 20.69 -20.04
C LYS A 260 7.57 20.69 -21.29
N LYS A 261 7.58 21.77 -22.08
CA LYS A 261 8.40 21.90 -23.28
C LYS A 261 9.88 22.05 -22.96
N GLN A 262 10.24 22.97 -22.03
CA GLN A 262 11.62 23.22 -21.63
C GLN A 262 12.29 21.97 -21.06
N PHE A 263 11.61 21.24 -20.18
CA PHE A 263 12.16 20.02 -19.60
C PHE A 263 12.49 18.97 -20.68
N ILE A 264 11.72 18.92 -21.77
CA ILE A 264 11.98 18.01 -22.91
C ILE A 264 13.16 18.52 -23.74
N LEU A 265 13.31 19.85 -23.91
CA LEU A 265 14.40 20.46 -24.68
C LEU A 265 15.75 20.38 -23.97
N ASP A 266 15.78 20.46 -22.63
CA ASP A 266 16.99 20.39 -21.82
C ASP A 266 17.53 18.96 -21.64
N LEU A 267 16.88 17.95 -22.24
CA LEU A 267 17.36 16.58 -22.18
C LEU A 267 18.56 16.39 -23.13
N PRO A 268 19.70 15.86 -22.66
CA PRO A 268 20.81 15.50 -23.52
C PRO A 268 20.32 14.55 -24.62
N ASP A 269 20.60 14.87 -25.86
CA ASP A 269 20.26 14.07 -27.05
C ASP A 269 18.75 13.90 -27.36
N GLY A 270 17.85 14.70 -26.74
CA GLY A 270 16.40 14.60 -26.96
C GLY A 270 15.77 13.29 -26.48
N GLU A 271 16.50 12.47 -25.73
CA GLU A 271 16.04 11.17 -25.26
C GLU A 271 15.39 11.26 -23.87
N ILE A 272 14.12 10.88 -23.78
CA ILE A 272 13.40 10.78 -22.50
C ILE A 272 13.80 9.46 -21.82
N SER A 273 14.79 9.50 -20.94
CA SER A 273 15.06 8.37 -20.04
C SER A 273 13.93 8.21 -19.02
N ALA A 274 13.76 7.00 -18.46
CA ALA A 274 12.75 6.76 -17.41
C ALA A 274 12.97 7.66 -16.16
N ALA A 275 14.22 7.98 -15.83
CA ALA A 275 14.55 8.89 -14.73
C ALA A 275 14.09 10.32 -15.03
N ASN A 276 14.33 10.81 -16.25
CA ASN A 276 13.92 12.13 -16.71
C ASN A 276 12.39 12.25 -16.79
N ALA A 277 11.71 11.21 -17.29
CA ALA A 277 10.25 11.16 -17.33
C ALA A 277 9.64 11.20 -15.91
N ALA A 278 10.25 10.51 -14.94
CA ALA A 278 9.81 10.54 -13.55
C ALA A 278 10.04 11.93 -12.91
N ALA A 279 11.17 12.57 -13.18
CA ALA A 279 11.46 13.91 -12.71
C ALA A 279 10.48 14.94 -13.29
N LEU A 280 10.25 14.91 -14.61
CA LEU A 280 9.24 15.76 -15.28
C LEU A 280 7.86 15.55 -14.68
N SER A 281 7.42 14.29 -14.56
CA SER A 281 6.14 13.94 -13.96
C SER A 281 6.01 14.51 -12.54
N GLY A 282 7.08 14.45 -11.75
CA GLY A 282 7.13 15.04 -10.41
C GLY A 282 6.95 16.55 -10.42
N LYS A 283 7.66 17.28 -11.29
CA LYS A 283 7.55 18.74 -11.42
C LYS A 283 6.16 19.16 -11.93
N LEU A 284 5.63 18.47 -12.94
CA LEU A 284 4.29 18.74 -13.46
C LEU A 284 3.20 18.50 -12.40
N SER A 285 3.35 17.47 -11.58
CA SER A 285 2.42 17.19 -10.48
C SER A 285 2.51 18.24 -9.37
N GLN A 286 3.71 18.76 -9.06
CA GLN A 286 3.88 19.88 -8.14
C GLN A 286 3.18 21.13 -8.69
N MET A 287 3.38 21.48 -9.95
CA MET A 287 2.71 22.62 -10.60
C MET A 287 1.19 22.47 -10.60
N ALA A 288 0.66 21.29 -10.92
CA ALA A 288 -0.78 21.01 -10.87
C ALA A 288 -1.36 21.22 -9.46
N ASN A 289 -0.55 21.03 -8.41
CA ASN A 289 -0.93 21.35 -7.02
C ASN A 289 -0.76 22.83 -6.66
N GLY A 290 -0.12 23.62 -7.54
CA GLY A 290 0.00 25.07 -7.42
C GLY A 290 1.29 25.61 -6.82
N ALA A 291 2.34 24.80 -6.67
CA ALA A 291 3.68 25.24 -6.30
C ALA A 291 4.74 24.24 -6.75
N ILE A 292 5.99 24.68 -6.89
CA ILE A 292 7.15 23.82 -7.19
C ILE A 292 8.27 24.06 -6.18
N TYR A 293 9.18 23.10 -6.07
CA TYR A 293 10.48 23.34 -5.42
C TYR A 293 11.48 23.86 -6.44
N ASP A 294 12.19 24.95 -6.10
CA ASP A 294 13.36 25.42 -6.83
C ASP A 294 14.57 24.48 -6.60
N ASP A 295 15.71 24.78 -7.22
CA ASP A 295 16.93 23.97 -7.07
C ASP A 295 17.54 24.05 -5.67
N ALA A 296 17.21 25.06 -4.89
CA ALA A 296 17.60 25.21 -3.49
C ALA A 296 16.62 24.50 -2.52
N GLY A 297 15.52 23.96 -3.04
CA GLY A 297 14.48 23.29 -2.25
C GLY A 297 13.42 24.24 -1.66
N ASN A 298 13.44 25.53 -2.04
CA ASN A 298 12.42 26.47 -1.59
C ASN A 298 11.12 26.29 -2.36
N THR A 299 9.99 26.54 -1.72
CA THR A 299 8.67 26.50 -2.35
C THR A 299 8.41 27.79 -3.15
N VAL A 300 8.17 27.65 -4.45
CA VAL A 300 7.75 28.73 -5.34
C VAL A 300 6.27 28.58 -5.67
N PRO A 301 5.38 29.46 -5.19
CA PRO A 301 3.95 29.42 -5.51
C PRO A 301 3.71 29.73 -7.00
N ILE A 302 2.79 29.00 -7.61
CA ILE A 302 2.36 29.18 -9.03
C ILE A 302 0.90 29.65 -9.09
N HIS A 303 0.00 28.92 -8.43
CA HIS A 303 -1.42 29.26 -8.37
C HIS A 303 -2.09 28.74 -7.10
N GLU A 304 -3.33 29.17 -6.86
CA GLU A 304 -4.09 28.78 -5.65
C GLU A 304 -5.40 28.02 -5.96
N GLN A 305 -5.62 27.63 -7.19
CA GLN A 305 -6.87 27.04 -7.68
C GLN A 305 -7.34 25.84 -6.84
N LYS A 306 -6.41 24.93 -6.47
CA LYS A 306 -6.76 23.79 -5.59
C LYS A 306 -7.05 24.20 -4.15
N LEU A 307 -6.45 25.28 -3.67
CA LEU A 307 -6.73 25.81 -2.32
C LEU A 307 -8.12 26.42 -2.27
N ASP A 308 -8.51 27.16 -3.31
CA ASP A 308 -9.85 27.73 -3.43
C ASP A 308 -10.90 26.62 -3.50
N ALA A 309 -10.66 25.59 -4.32
CA ALA A 309 -11.54 24.41 -4.39
C ALA A 309 -11.63 23.67 -3.05
N LEU A 310 -10.53 23.59 -2.29
CA LEU A 310 -10.56 22.98 -0.96
C LEU A 310 -11.44 23.79 0.00
N GLU A 311 -11.37 25.11 -0.03
CA GLU A 311 -12.27 25.99 0.74
C GLU A 311 -13.74 25.74 0.38
N ASP A 312 -14.07 25.71 -0.91
CA ASP A 312 -15.44 25.43 -1.40
C ASP A 312 -15.95 24.07 -0.90
N ILE A 313 -15.09 23.05 -0.93
CA ILE A 313 -15.43 21.72 -0.43
C ILE A 313 -15.67 21.74 1.09
N ILE A 314 -14.84 22.44 1.85
CA ILE A 314 -14.98 22.57 3.32
C ILE A 314 -16.29 23.30 3.63
N GLU A 315 -16.59 24.39 2.95
CA GLU A 315 -17.84 25.13 3.11
C GLU A 315 -19.06 24.27 2.79
N SER A 316 -19.00 23.55 1.66
CA SER A 316 -20.07 22.63 1.22
C SER A 316 -20.28 21.45 2.19
N ALA A 317 -19.26 21.06 2.92
CA ALA A 317 -19.37 20.00 3.92
C ALA A 317 -20.20 20.41 5.14
N ASN A 318 -20.43 21.70 5.33
CA ASN A 318 -21.29 22.26 6.37
C ASN A 318 -20.96 21.68 7.77
N GLY A 319 -19.69 21.72 8.15
CA GLY A 319 -19.18 21.27 9.45
C GLY A 319 -18.98 19.75 9.58
N LYS A 320 -19.28 18.95 8.54
CA LYS A 320 -18.93 17.52 8.55
C LYS A 320 -17.43 17.34 8.43
N PRO A 321 -16.82 16.41 9.20
CA PRO A 321 -15.39 16.18 9.16
C PRO A 321 -14.87 15.73 7.80
N LEU A 322 -13.74 16.30 7.38
CA LEU A 322 -13.06 15.98 6.12
C LEU A 322 -11.66 15.46 6.38
N LEU A 323 -11.29 14.36 5.71
CA LEU A 323 -9.93 13.84 5.67
C LEU A 323 -9.25 14.32 4.39
N VAL A 324 -8.38 15.32 4.50
CA VAL A 324 -7.66 15.93 3.38
C VAL A 324 -6.32 15.24 3.19
N VAL A 325 -6.08 14.73 1.99
CA VAL A 325 -4.89 13.97 1.62
C VAL A 325 -3.97 14.85 0.79
N TYR A 326 -2.77 15.11 1.27
CA TYR A 326 -1.74 15.86 0.58
C TYR A 326 -0.60 14.94 0.13
N TRP A 327 0.18 15.37 -0.89
CA TRP A 327 1.28 14.57 -1.39
C TRP A 327 2.65 15.21 -1.14
N TYR A 328 2.80 16.50 -1.40
CA TYR A 328 4.04 17.25 -1.20
C TYR A 328 4.04 18.02 0.14
N GLN A 329 5.24 18.30 0.65
CA GLN A 329 5.36 19.11 1.86
C GLN A 329 4.84 20.55 1.64
N HIS A 330 5.06 21.12 0.45
CA HIS A 330 4.49 22.44 0.12
C HIS A 330 2.95 22.40 0.06
N ASP A 331 2.30 21.28 -0.32
CA ASP A 331 0.84 21.18 -0.23
C ASP A 331 0.39 21.34 1.21
N LEU A 332 1.04 20.59 2.13
CA LEU A 332 0.73 20.65 3.55
C LEU A 332 0.88 22.08 4.11
N GLU A 333 2.00 22.74 3.84
CA GLU A 333 2.30 24.09 4.35
C GLU A 333 1.29 25.11 3.82
N ARG A 334 0.96 25.07 2.53
CA ARG A 334 0.00 25.97 1.90
C ARG A 334 -1.43 25.71 2.40
N ILE A 335 -1.84 24.46 2.55
CA ILE A 335 -3.14 24.10 3.14
C ILE A 335 -3.22 24.60 4.58
N MET A 336 -2.22 24.31 5.41
CA MET A 336 -2.20 24.76 6.81
C MET A 336 -2.27 26.27 6.93
N LYS A 337 -1.50 26.99 6.11
CA LYS A 337 -1.54 28.46 6.08
C LYS A 337 -2.94 28.95 5.71
N ARG A 338 -3.54 28.42 4.63
CA ARG A 338 -4.87 28.82 4.15
C ARG A 338 -5.95 28.58 5.23
N LEU A 339 -5.94 27.41 5.87
CA LEU A 339 -6.89 27.08 6.93
C LEU A 339 -6.72 27.99 8.17
N HIS A 340 -5.47 28.29 8.53
CA HIS A 340 -5.18 29.21 9.62
C HIS A 340 -5.69 30.64 9.32
N ASP A 341 -5.39 31.16 8.12
CA ASP A 341 -5.81 32.49 7.70
C ASP A 341 -7.35 32.64 7.63
N ARG A 342 -8.05 31.52 7.37
CA ARG A 342 -9.52 31.43 7.36
C ARG A 342 -10.15 31.07 8.70
N HIS A 343 -9.33 30.91 9.75
CA HIS A 343 -9.77 30.47 11.08
C HIS A 343 -10.52 29.13 11.09
N ILE A 344 -10.20 28.23 10.16
CA ILE A 344 -10.77 26.87 10.08
C ILE A 344 -9.92 25.96 10.96
N PRO A 345 -10.50 25.30 11.98
CA PRO A 345 -9.75 24.36 12.82
C PRO A 345 -9.30 23.13 12.03
N PHE A 346 -8.05 22.74 12.21
CA PHE A 346 -7.47 21.56 11.56
C PHE A 346 -6.45 20.84 12.44
N SER A 347 -6.11 19.62 12.08
CA SER A 347 -5.02 18.89 12.72
C SER A 347 -4.37 17.87 11.77
N LYS A 348 -3.06 17.63 11.92
CA LYS A 348 -2.37 16.52 11.27
C LYS A 348 -2.66 15.22 12.03
N LEU A 349 -2.88 14.13 11.29
CA LEU A 349 -3.04 12.79 11.86
C LEU A 349 -1.70 12.04 11.93
N ASP A 350 -0.74 12.58 12.68
CA ASP A 350 0.60 12.02 12.86
C ASP A 350 0.84 11.45 14.27
N LYS A 351 -0.02 11.78 15.24
CA LYS A 351 0.09 11.36 16.65
C LYS A 351 -1.15 10.60 17.11
N ALA A 352 -1.00 9.75 18.12
CA ALA A 352 -2.09 8.98 18.69
C ALA A 352 -3.23 9.87 19.23
N ASP A 353 -2.88 11.03 19.82
CA ASP A 353 -3.86 11.99 20.31
C ASP A 353 -4.70 12.60 19.19
N SER A 354 -4.09 13.04 18.08
CA SER A 354 -4.83 13.59 16.95
C SER A 354 -5.76 12.54 16.31
N ILE A 355 -5.34 11.27 16.25
CA ILE A 355 -6.18 10.18 15.77
C ILE A 355 -7.39 9.94 16.70
N ARG A 356 -7.19 9.96 18.02
CA ARG A 356 -8.26 9.85 18.99
C ARG A 356 -9.27 11.00 18.85
N ARG A 357 -8.79 12.23 18.77
CA ARG A 357 -9.62 13.43 18.62
C ARG A 357 -10.40 13.43 17.30
N TRP A 358 -9.76 12.96 16.20
CA TRP A 358 -10.46 12.73 14.94
C TRP A 358 -11.61 11.74 15.10
N ASN A 359 -11.34 10.59 15.69
CA ASN A 359 -12.36 9.56 15.90
C ASN A 359 -13.51 9.98 16.84
N ASN A 360 -13.26 10.96 17.71
CA ASN A 360 -14.27 11.58 18.55
C ASN A 360 -15.07 12.70 17.83
N GLY A 361 -14.75 13.02 16.57
CA GLY A 361 -15.39 14.11 15.82
C GLY A 361 -14.96 15.52 16.23
N GLU A 362 -13.83 15.66 16.93
CA GLU A 362 -13.32 16.95 17.45
C GLU A 362 -12.52 17.74 16.41
N ILE A 363 -12.16 17.10 15.27
CA ILE A 363 -11.33 17.71 14.23
C ILE A 363 -12.16 17.84 12.95
N PRO A 364 -12.55 19.05 12.54
CA PRO A 364 -13.33 19.25 11.32
C PRO A 364 -12.52 19.04 10.04
N VAL A 365 -11.22 19.38 10.03
CA VAL A 365 -10.34 19.14 8.87
C VAL A 365 -9.08 18.40 9.33
N ALA A 366 -8.97 17.15 8.96
CA ALA A 366 -7.80 16.33 9.26
C ALA A 366 -6.87 16.24 8.05
N LEU A 367 -5.56 16.42 8.24
CA LEU A 367 -4.55 16.38 7.19
C LEU A 367 -3.73 15.10 7.32
N ILE A 368 -3.60 14.34 6.22
CA ILE A 368 -2.86 13.07 6.22
C ILE A 368 -2.03 12.92 4.95
N HIS A 369 -0.82 12.36 5.09
CA HIS A 369 -0.02 11.89 3.96
C HIS A 369 -0.30 10.40 3.72
N PRO A 370 -0.46 9.92 2.47
CA PRO A 370 -0.81 8.53 2.18
C PRO A 370 0.18 7.51 2.76
N ALA A 371 1.48 7.82 2.78
CA ALA A 371 2.47 6.94 3.41
C ALA A 371 2.23 6.74 4.91
N SER A 372 1.68 7.74 5.60
CA SER A 372 1.29 7.63 7.01
C SER A 372 -0.01 6.84 7.19
N ALA A 373 -0.92 6.92 6.21
CA ALA A 373 -2.17 6.18 6.20
C ALA A 373 -1.95 4.66 6.03
N GLY A 374 -0.88 4.23 5.38
CA GLY A 374 -0.56 2.82 5.14
C GLY A 374 -0.38 1.95 6.40
N HIS A 375 -0.40 2.52 7.59
CA HIS A 375 0.08 1.90 8.82
C HIS A 375 -1.02 1.57 9.85
N GLY A 376 -2.09 0.87 9.44
CA GLY A 376 -3.05 0.26 10.37
C GLY A 376 -3.94 1.23 11.15
N LEU A 377 -4.06 2.49 10.73
CA LEU A 377 -4.90 3.48 11.38
C LEU A 377 -6.39 3.14 11.23
N ASN A 378 -7.15 3.30 12.30
CA ASN A 378 -8.60 3.22 12.30
C ASN A 378 -9.15 4.65 12.34
N LEU A 379 -9.70 5.14 11.24
CA LEU A 379 -10.18 6.53 11.09
C LEU A 379 -11.68 6.59 10.75
N GLN A 380 -12.35 5.47 10.61
CA GLN A 380 -13.72 5.36 10.09
C GLN A 380 -14.80 5.98 10.99
N THR A 381 -14.51 6.21 12.27
CA THR A 381 -15.49 6.82 13.19
C THR A 381 -15.47 8.34 13.17
N GLY A 382 -14.38 8.95 12.67
CA GLY A 382 -14.22 10.40 12.68
C GLY A 382 -14.86 11.13 11.51
N GLY A 383 -15.16 10.41 10.42
CA GLY A 383 -15.76 11.02 9.23
C GLY A 383 -15.96 10.02 8.10
N ASN A 384 -16.57 10.48 7.01
CA ASN A 384 -16.87 9.65 5.84
C ASN A 384 -16.47 10.29 4.50
N THR A 385 -15.76 11.39 4.51
CA THR A 385 -15.33 12.11 3.30
C THR A 385 -13.83 12.26 3.22
N ILE A 386 -13.25 11.83 2.11
CA ILE A 386 -11.83 11.95 1.78
C ILE A 386 -11.69 12.96 0.63
N VAL A 387 -10.81 13.93 0.79
CA VAL A 387 -10.49 14.91 -0.25
C VAL A 387 -9.03 14.74 -0.66
N TRP A 388 -8.78 14.29 -1.87
CA TRP A 388 -7.45 14.23 -2.47
C TRP A 388 -7.05 15.59 -3.05
N PHE A 389 -6.22 16.31 -2.32
CA PHE A 389 -5.62 17.56 -2.78
C PHE A 389 -4.43 17.30 -3.71
N GLY A 390 -3.54 16.40 -3.30
CA GLY A 390 -2.41 15.95 -4.11
C GLY A 390 -2.55 14.46 -4.47
N LEU A 391 -2.46 14.14 -5.76
CA LEU A 391 -2.65 12.79 -6.28
C LEU A 391 -1.34 11.98 -6.27
N THR A 392 -1.45 10.66 -6.30
CA THR A 392 -0.31 9.72 -6.36
C THR A 392 -0.45 8.77 -7.53
N TRP A 393 0.68 8.41 -8.16
CA TRP A 393 0.73 7.36 -9.19
C TRP A 393 0.59 5.94 -8.64
N SER A 394 0.74 5.76 -7.34
CA SER A 394 0.74 4.43 -6.72
C SER A 394 -0.64 4.05 -6.22
N LEU A 395 -1.20 2.96 -6.76
CA LEU A 395 -2.50 2.43 -6.35
C LEU A 395 -2.47 1.97 -4.88
N GLU A 396 -1.36 1.42 -4.40
CA GLU A 396 -1.24 0.89 -3.04
C GLU A 396 -1.53 1.96 -1.96
N PRO A 397 -0.77 3.08 -1.83
CA PRO A 397 -1.09 4.11 -0.85
C PRO A 397 -2.44 4.79 -1.12
N TYR A 398 -2.88 4.87 -2.37
CA TYR A 398 -4.20 5.37 -2.72
C TYR A 398 -5.31 4.51 -2.11
N SER A 399 -5.32 3.21 -2.38
CA SER A 399 -6.32 2.27 -1.87
C SER A 399 -6.22 2.13 -0.34
N GLN A 400 -5.00 2.12 0.21
CA GLN A 400 -4.78 2.07 1.65
C GLN A 400 -5.37 3.28 2.37
N THR A 401 -5.28 4.47 1.80
CA THR A 401 -5.85 5.69 2.38
C THR A 401 -7.38 5.65 2.36
N ILE A 402 -7.98 5.24 1.25
CA ILE A 402 -9.45 5.10 1.13
C ILE A 402 -9.97 4.09 2.16
N ALA A 403 -9.29 2.96 2.32
CA ALA A 403 -9.67 1.91 3.27
C ALA A 403 -9.54 2.32 4.75
N ARG A 404 -9.05 3.52 5.08
CA ARG A 404 -9.09 4.05 6.47
C ARG A 404 -10.48 4.53 6.86
N LEU A 405 -11.28 4.99 5.91
CA LEU A 405 -12.67 5.40 6.11
C LEU A 405 -13.65 4.37 5.54
N TRP A 406 -13.36 3.81 4.37
CA TRP A 406 -14.19 2.81 3.71
C TRP A 406 -13.85 1.41 4.22
N ARG A 407 -14.47 1.04 5.33
CA ARG A 407 -14.24 -0.26 5.97
C ARG A 407 -15.39 -0.62 6.91
N GLN A 408 -15.39 -1.88 7.39
CA GLN A 408 -16.32 -2.33 8.43
C GLN A 408 -16.24 -1.44 9.68
N GLY A 409 -17.40 -1.10 10.25
CA GLY A 409 -17.50 -0.21 11.40
C GLY A 409 -17.61 1.28 11.03
N GLN A 410 -17.66 1.62 9.75
CA GLN A 410 -18.10 2.94 9.31
C GLN A 410 -19.59 3.10 9.61
N THR A 411 -19.96 4.19 10.29
CA THR A 411 -21.34 4.46 10.70
C THR A 411 -22.18 5.13 9.61
N ALA A 412 -21.52 5.79 8.65
CA ALA A 412 -22.20 6.40 7.51
C ALA A 412 -22.55 5.35 6.45
N GLU A 413 -23.69 5.50 5.80
CA GLU A 413 -24.14 4.63 4.69
C GLU A 413 -23.25 4.78 3.45
N THR A 414 -22.58 5.93 3.30
CA THR A 414 -21.78 6.27 2.13
C THR A 414 -20.45 6.88 2.56
N VAL A 415 -19.38 6.45 1.90
CA VAL A 415 -18.05 7.10 1.95
C VAL A 415 -17.81 7.82 0.65
N VAL A 416 -17.46 9.10 0.72
CA VAL A 416 -17.22 9.96 -0.45
C VAL A 416 -15.72 10.19 -0.62
N VAL A 417 -15.23 9.99 -1.83
CA VAL A 417 -13.84 10.29 -2.24
C VAL A 417 -13.88 11.37 -3.31
N GLN A 418 -13.46 12.56 -2.96
CA GLN A 418 -13.37 13.69 -3.88
C GLN A 418 -11.92 13.92 -4.30
N HIS A 419 -11.68 14.08 -5.59
CA HIS A 419 -10.38 14.40 -6.16
C HIS A 419 -10.39 15.83 -6.67
N ILE A 420 -9.54 16.70 -6.17
CA ILE A 420 -9.32 18.02 -6.76
C ILE A 420 -8.37 17.83 -7.94
N VAL A 421 -8.87 18.08 -9.14
CA VAL A 421 -8.18 17.78 -10.40
C VAL A 421 -7.98 19.08 -11.17
N THR A 422 -6.74 19.42 -11.45
CA THR A 422 -6.43 20.54 -12.34
C THR A 422 -6.57 20.09 -13.78
N ASP A 423 -7.58 20.63 -14.47
CA ASP A 423 -7.96 20.28 -15.85
C ASP A 423 -6.79 20.56 -16.83
N GLY A 424 -6.63 19.73 -17.84
CA GLY A 424 -5.55 19.86 -18.81
C GLY A 424 -4.14 19.52 -18.28
N THR A 425 -4.01 19.00 -17.06
CA THR A 425 -2.72 18.70 -16.44
C THR A 425 -2.47 17.20 -16.26
N ILE A 426 -1.36 16.89 -15.63
CA ILE A 426 -0.96 15.51 -15.30
C ILE A 426 -1.93 14.82 -14.33
N ASP A 427 -2.73 15.56 -13.58
CA ASP A 427 -3.70 15.01 -12.63
C ASP A 427 -4.68 14.04 -13.31
N GLU A 428 -5.17 14.39 -14.51
CA GLU A 428 -6.05 13.51 -15.28
C GLU A 428 -5.36 12.20 -15.69
N GLN A 429 -4.06 12.28 -16.00
CA GLN A 429 -3.28 11.09 -16.37
C GLN A 429 -3.08 10.19 -15.15
N ILE A 430 -2.83 10.78 -13.97
CA ILE A 430 -2.70 10.05 -12.71
C ILE A 430 -4.00 9.31 -12.39
N LEU A 431 -5.15 9.98 -12.47
CA LEU A 431 -6.45 9.33 -12.20
C LEU A 431 -6.77 8.22 -13.20
N ARG A 432 -6.48 8.42 -14.48
CA ARG A 432 -6.65 7.37 -15.51
C ARG A 432 -5.75 6.17 -15.21
N ALA A 433 -4.50 6.40 -14.81
CA ALA A 433 -3.57 5.33 -14.46
C ALA A 433 -4.02 4.57 -13.19
N LEU A 434 -4.52 5.26 -12.17
CA LEU A 434 -5.07 4.64 -10.96
C LEU A 434 -6.28 3.75 -11.29
N LYS A 435 -7.23 4.25 -12.08
CA LYS A 435 -8.41 3.48 -12.52
C LYS A 435 -8.02 2.23 -13.33
N ALA A 436 -7.02 2.33 -14.21
CA ALA A 436 -6.52 1.20 -14.99
C ALA A 436 -5.84 0.15 -14.11
N LYS A 437 -5.02 0.56 -13.15
CA LYS A 437 -4.35 -0.33 -12.19
C LYS A 437 -5.35 -1.03 -11.26
N ASP A 438 -6.36 -0.32 -10.78
CA ASP A 438 -7.43 -0.88 -9.96
C ASP A 438 -8.23 -1.93 -10.72
N LYS A 439 -8.52 -1.71 -12.00
CA LYS A 439 -9.17 -2.69 -12.87
C LYS A 439 -8.35 -3.98 -12.99
N THR A 440 -7.04 -3.88 -13.21
CA THR A 440 -6.13 -5.04 -13.31
C THR A 440 -6.07 -5.80 -11.99
N GLN A 441 -5.95 -5.09 -10.86
CA GLN A 441 -5.96 -5.70 -9.53
C GLN A 441 -7.29 -6.41 -9.25
N SER A 442 -8.41 -5.78 -9.57
CA SER A 442 -9.74 -6.35 -9.39
C SER A 442 -9.95 -7.61 -10.24
N ALA A 443 -9.39 -7.67 -11.46
CA ALA A 443 -9.43 -8.86 -12.30
C ALA A 443 -8.61 -10.01 -11.70
N LEU A 444 -7.43 -9.73 -11.15
CA LEU A 444 -6.62 -10.73 -10.43
C LEU A 444 -7.41 -11.30 -9.24
N ILE A 445 -7.94 -10.43 -8.39
CA ILE A 445 -8.71 -10.83 -7.21
C ILE A 445 -9.91 -11.71 -7.63
N ALA A 446 -10.62 -11.34 -8.68
CA ALA A 446 -11.75 -12.13 -9.19
C ALA A 446 -11.33 -13.50 -9.72
N ALA A 447 -10.18 -13.58 -10.41
CA ALA A 447 -9.69 -14.83 -11.01
C ALA A 447 -9.21 -15.86 -9.98
N VAL A 448 -8.73 -15.41 -8.82
CA VAL A 448 -8.25 -16.28 -7.73
C VAL A 448 -9.19 -16.27 -6.52
N LYS A 449 -10.43 -15.82 -6.72
CA LYS A 449 -11.44 -15.73 -5.66
C LYS A 449 -11.70 -17.10 -5.04
N ALA A 450 -11.72 -17.14 -3.72
CA ALA A 450 -12.05 -18.35 -2.99
C ALA A 450 -13.48 -18.80 -3.28
N SER A 451 -13.64 -20.08 -3.64
CA SER A 451 -14.95 -20.71 -3.78
C SER A 451 -15.43 -21.16 -2.40
N LEU A 452 -16.09 -20.28 -1.67
CA LEU A 452 -16.79 -20.66 -0.46
C LEU A 452 -18.05 -21.44 -0.89
N LYS A 453 -18.12 -22.72 -0.55
CA LYS A 453 -19.39 -23.44 -0.59
C LYS A 453 -20.23 -22.96 0.58
N ILE A 454 -21.17 -22.07 0.31
CA ILE A 454 -22.26 -21.69 1.22
C ILE A 454 -23.31 -22.79 1.23
#